data_4e6efa8d8b29f477613174afb21da569
#
_entry.id   4e6efa8d8b29f477613174afb21da569
#
_cell.length_a   1.000
_cell.length_b   1.000
_cell.length_c   1.000
_cell.angle_alpha   90.00
_cell.angle_beta   90.00
_cell.angle_gamma   90.00
#
_symmetry.space_group_name_H-M   'P 1'
#
loop_
_entity.id
_entity.type
_entity.pdbx_description
1 polymer ?
#
loop_
_entity_poly.entity_id
_entity_poly.type
_entity_poly.pdbx_seq_one_letter_code
_entity_poly.pdbx_strand_id
1 'polypeptide(L)'
;IMTMATTEPLDQWEPAALKTQLANWQSHYDGLSGGNLKLDLSRGKPGVEQISLSDGLDGVLNGNFIAADGTDTRNYGGVRGIAEARDLGCELMGVPAENIIAAGNSSLSVMHLVLRTATDLGLWRDERTWSRSDKPKLLAPVPGYDRHFTLSEHFGIELIAIPMTAHGPDMEAARAAVSDPSVKGIWCVPKYANPTGCTYHHDTVAALAQLPELAAADDFVVLWDNAYAVHDLDDEGDVLASIFDAANAAGTGDHVVQFASTSKITHA
;
A
#
# COMPACT_ATOMS: atom_id res chain seq x y z
N ILE A 1 -18.02 -22.63 12.62
CA ILE A 1 -18.43 -21.92 11.38
C ILE A 1 -19.56 -20.99 11.79
N MET A 2 -19.26 -19.72 11.97
CA MET A 2 -20.26 -18.69 12.23
C MET A 2 -21.15 -18.57 10.99
N THR A 3 -22.41 -18.92 11.08
CA THR A 3 -23.39 -18.57 10.06
C THR A 3 -23.45 -17.07 9.99
N MET A 4 -23.04 -16.49 8.87
CA MET A 4 -23.13 -15.06 8.62
C MET A 4 -24.55 -14.60 8.92
N ALA A 5 -24.66 -13.67 9.83
CA ALA A 5 -25.90 -12.98 10.12
C ALA A 5 -26.38 -12.23 8.88
N THR A 6 -27.68 -12.06 8.81
CA THR A 6 -28.42 -11.28 7.82
C THR A 6 -27.64 -10.02 7.39
N THR A 7 -27.61 -9.75 6.11
CA THR A 7 -27.05 -8.54 5.49
C THR A 7 -27.85 -7.26 5.83
N GLU A 8 -28.87 -7.40 6.65
CA GLU A 8 -29.77 -6.32 7.04
C GLU A 8 -29.10 -5.44 8.13
N PRO A 9 -29.06 -4.11 7.97
CA PRO A 9 -28.50 -3.20 8.96
C PRO A 9 -29.16 -3.34 10.33
N LEU A 10 -28.38 -3.24 11.41
CA LEU A 10 -28.86 -3.46 12.77
C LEU A 10 -29.96 -2.48 13.22
N ASP A 11 -30.00 -1.27 12.65
CA ASP A 11 -31.02 -0.25 12.90
C ASP A 11 -32.41 -0.62 12.32
N GLN A 12 -32.47 -1.62 11.45
CA GLN A 12 -33.71 -2.15 10.86
C GLN A 12 -34.23 -3.40 11.59
N TRP A 13 -33.49 -3.89 12.61
CA TRP A 13 -33.91 -5.09 13.33
C TRP A 13 -34.94 -4.77 14.39
N GLU A 14 -35.90 -5.68 14.56
CA GLU A 14 -36.87 -5.61 15.67
C GLU A 14 -36.12 -5.66 17.03
N PRO A 15 -36.55 -4.84 18.02
CA PRO A 15 -35.89 -4.78 19.33
C PRO A 15 -35.72 -6.10 20.06
N ALA A 16 -36.66 -7.02 19.88
CA ALA A 16 -36.60 -8.35 20.47
C ALA A 16 -35.50 -9.22 19.82
N ALA A 17 -35.35 -9.13 18.51
CA ALA A 17 -34.30 -9.81 17.76
C ALA A 17 -32.89 -9.27 18.14
N LEU A 18 -32.75 -7.96 18.24
CA LEU A 18 -31.52 -7.30 18.70
C LEU A 18 -31.11 -7.75 20.09
N LYS A 19 -32.08 -7.82 21.04
CA LYS A 19 -31.82 -8.26 22.41
C LYS A 19 -31.36 -9.71 22.47
N THR A 20 -31.98 -10.57 21.69
CA THR A 20 -31.62 -12.01 21.62
C THR A 20 -30.20 -12.14 21.03
N GLN A 21 -29.92 -11.44 19.95
CA GLN A 21 -28.62 -11.50 19.29
C GLN A 21 -27.52 -10.93 20.17
N LEU A 22 -27.77 -9.84 20.87
CA LEU A 22 -26.83 -9.29 21.86
C LEU A 22 -26.49 -10.30 22.96
N ALA A 23 -27.49 -10.99 23.50
CA ALA A 23 -27.27 -12.05 24.50
C ALA A 23 -26.39 -13.19 23.94
N ASN A 24 -26.62 -13.58 22.67
CA ASN A 24 -25.83 -14.61 22.01
C ASN A 24 -24.38 -14.15 21.82
N TRP A 25 -24.16 -12.93 21.37
CA TRP A 25 -22.81 -12.37 21.22
C TRP A 25 -22.09 -12.22 22.55
N GLN A 26 -22.82 -11.77 23.60
CA GLN A 26 -22.24 -11.65 24.94
C GLN A 26 -21.82 -13.03 25.46
N SER A 27 -22.67 -14.05 25.33
CA SER A 27 -22.32 -15.41 25.75
C SER A 27 -21.10 -15.97 24.99
N HIS A 28 -21.03 -15.70 23.69
CA HIS A 28 -19.87 -16.10 22.88
C HIS A 28 -18.58 -15.38 23.31
N TYR A 29 -18.66 -14.06 23.50
CA TYR A 29 -17.56 -13.24 24.00
C TYR A 29 -17.07 -13.73 25.38
N ASP A 30 -17.99 -13.99 26.30
CA ASP A 30 -17.65 -14.47 27.66
C ASP A 30 -16.96 -15.85 27.59
N GLY A 31 -17.42 -16.72 26.68
CA GLY A 31 -16.78 -18.01 26.42
C GLY A 31 -15.35 -17.88 25.92
N LEU A 32 -15.11 -16.97 24.96
CA LEU A 32 -13.76 -16.69 24.45
C LEU A 32 -12.86 -16.02 25.50
N SER A 33 -13.40 -15.07 26.26
CA SER A 33 -12.67 -14.35 27.31
C SER A 33 -12.28 -15.25 28.47
N GLY A 34 -13.11 -16.26 28.77
CA GLY A 34 -12.82 -17.28 29.79
C GLY A 34 -11.80 -18.34 29.35
N GLY A 35 -11.51 -18.40 28.05
CA GLY A 35 -10.59 -19.38 27.46
C GLY A 35 -9.17 -18.92 27.55
N ASN A 36 -8.32 -18.96 28.35
CA ASN A 36 -6.86 -18.66 28.45
C ASN A 36 -6.12 -18.37 27.10
N LEU A 37 -6.81 -17.79 26.14
CA LEU A 37 -6.23 -17.41 24.83
C LEU A 37 -5.27 -16.23 25.03
N LYS A 38 -4.01 -16.43 24.66
CA LYS A 38 -2.99 -15.36 24.64
C LYS A 38 -2.75 -14.93 23.18
N LEU A 39 -3.76 -14.29 22.61
CA LEU A 39 -3.69 -13.79 21.22
C LEU A 39 -3.49 -12.28 21.26
N ASP A 40 -2.47 -11.80 20.54
CA ASP A 40 -2.20 -10.38 20.35
C ASP A 40 -2.48 -10.01 18.90
N LEU A 41 -3.53 -9.23 18.66
CA LEU A 41 -3.91 -8.70 17.35
C LEU A 41 -3.60 -7.21 17.22
N SER A 42 -2.87 -6.63 18.18
CA SER A 42 -2.56 -5.19 18.18
C SER A 42 -1.62 -4.78 17.05
N ARG A 43 -0.82 -5.72 16.53
CA ARG A 43 0.11 -5.48 15.41
C ARG A 43 0.23 -6.71 14.53
N GLY A 44 -0.05 -6.53 13.21
CA GLY A 44 0.26 -7.54 12.19
C GLY A 44 1.76 -7.56 11.91
N LYS A 45 2.45 -8.58 12.39
CA LYS A 45 3.87 -8.85 12.11
C LYS A 45 4.11 -10.34 12.00
N PRO A 46 5.13 -10.78 11.23
CA PRO A 46 5.46 -12.19 11.11
C PRO A 46 5.70 -12.84 12.48
N GLY A 47 5.20 -14.05 12.65
CA GLY A 47 5.50 -14.89 13.82
C GLY A 47 6.94 -15.39 13.82
N VAL A 48 7.40 -15.91 14.96
CA VAL A 48 8.78 -16.41 15.11
C VAL A 48 9.10 -17.50 14.07
N GLU A 49 8.17 -18.41 13.82
CA GLU A 49 8.37 -19.50 12.84
C GLU A 49 8.51 -18.97 11.41
N GLN A 50 7.77 -17.90 11.06
CA GLN A 50 7.89 -17.26 9.75
C GLN A 50 9.22 -16.51 9.61
N ILE A 51 9.67 -15.82 10.66
CA ILE A 51 10.96 -15.13 10.68
C ILE A 51 12.11 -16.12 10.55
N SER A 52 12.03 -17.28 11.21
CA SER A 52 13.07 -18.34 11.19
C SER A 52 13.34 -18.90 9.80
N LEU A 53 12.39 -18.76 8.85
CA LEU A 53 12.63 -19.13 7.45
C LEU A 53 13.79 -18.33 6.82
N SER A 54 14.09 -17.17 7.37
CA SER A 54 15.16 -16.28 6.90
C SER A 54 16.48 -16.42 7.69
N ASP A 55 16.56 -17.30 8.68
CA ASP A 55 17.76 -17.46 9.52
C ASP A 55 19.00 -17.84 8.70
N GLY A 56 18.82 -18.52 7.55
CA GLY A 56 19.88 -18.86 6.62
C GLY A 56 20.54 -17.65 5.94
N LEU A 57 19.98 -16.45 6.07
CA LEU A 57 20.59 -15.20 5.58
C LEU A 57 21.73 -14.73 6.50
N ASP A 58 21.75 -15.17 7.77
CA ASP A 58 22.83 -14.81 8.68
C ASP A 58 24.17 -15.38 8.18
N GLY A 59 25.14 -14.48 8.01
CA GLY A 59 26.47 -14.83 7.53
C GLY A 59 26.56 -15.28 6.05
N VAL A 60 25.47 -15.20 5.27
CA VAL A 60 25.44 -15.67 3.86
C VAL A 60 26.54 -15.05 3.00
N LEU A 61 26.93 -13.81 3.26
CA LEU A 61 28.00 -13.13 2.53
C LEU A 61 29.37 -13.75 2.78
N ASN A 62 29.60 -14.41 3.92
CA ASN A 62 30.84 -15.09 4.27
C ASN A 62 32.12 -14.27 3.92
N GLY A 63 32.08 -12.96 4.18
CA GLY A 63 33.17 -12.04 3.87
C GLY A 63 33.25 -11.58 2.41
N ASN A 64 32.34 -12.02 1.56
CA ASN A 64 32.22 -11.51 0.19
C ASN A 64 31.31 -10.28 0.17
N PHE A 65 31.90 -9.11 0.02
CA PHE A 65 31.22 -7.82 -0.03
C PHE A 65 31.25 -7.18 -1.42
N ILE A 66 31.64 -7.94 -2.44
CA ILE A 66 31.77 -7.44 -3.81
C ILE A 66 30.51 -7.83 -4.59
N ALA A 67 29.77 -6.85 -5.06
CA ALA A 67 28.62 -7.04 -5.94
C ALA A 67 29.03 -7.58 -7.32
N ALA A 68 28.10 -8.11 -8.10
CA ALA A 68 28.40 -8.75 -9.40
C ALA A 68 29.07 -7.80 -10.40
N ASP A 69 28.83 -6.49 -10.29
CA ASP A 69 29.46 -5.45 -11.11
C ASP A 69 30.85 -5.01 -10.61
N GLY A 70 31.37 -5.64 -9.54
CA GLY A 70 32.64 -5.33 -8.92
C GLY A 70 32.58 -4.23 -7.85
N THR A 71 31.40 -3.70 -7.52
CA THR A 71 31.24 -2.69 -6.47
C THR A 71 31.53 -3.28 -5.09
N ASP A 72 32.40 -2.66 -4.31
CA ASP A 72 32.64 -2.99 -2.90
C ASP A 72 31.53 -2.35 -2.05
N THR A 73 30.59 -3.17 -1.58
CA THR A 73 29.41 -2.72 -0.84
C THR A 73 29.71 -2.17 0.56
N ARG A 74 30.95 -2.29 1.03
CA ARG A 74 31.40 -1.67 2.29
C ARG A 74 31.69 -0.19 2.15
N ASN A 75 31.78 0.33 0.93
CA ASN A 75 32.01 1.74 0.65
C ASN A 75 30.70 2.41 0.22
N TYR A 76 30.68 3.74 0.32
CA TYR A 76 29.54 4.52 -0.19
C TYR A 76 29.60 4.63 -1.73
N GLY A 77 28.45 4.75 -2.36
CA GLY A 77 28.35 4.88 -3.83
C GLY A 77 26.91 4.61 -4.27
N GLY A 78 26.66 4.59 -5.55
CA GLY A 78 25.44 4.11 -6.19
C GLY A 78 24.11 4.56 -5.59
N VAL A 79 23.62 5.75 -5.94
CA VAL A 79 22.35 6.32 -5.40
C VAL A 79 21.10 5.48 -5.67
N ARG A 80 21.16 4.51 -6.59
CA ARG A 80 20.01 3.65 -6.95
C ARG A 80 20.04 2.28 -6.28
N GLY A 81 21.06 1.98 -5.48
CA GLY A 81 21.32 0.65 -4.95
C GLY A 81 22.06 -0.26 -5.93
N ILE A 82 22.58 -1.39 -5.44
CA ILE A 82 23.28 -2.39 -6.25
C ILE A 82 22.33 -3.07 -7.25
N ALA A 83 22.89 -3.66 -8.30
CA ALA A 83 22.11 -4.31 -9.36
C ALA A 83 21.22 -5.44 -8.79
N GLU A 84 21.78 -6.28 -7.94
CA GLU A 84 21.07 -7.43 -7.31
C GLU A 84 19.84 -6.98 -6.49
N ALA A 85 19.95 -5.85 -5.78
CA ALA A 85 18.81 -5.33 -5.02
C ALA A 85 17.72 -4.76 -5.95
N ARG A 86 18.10 -4.20 -7.10
CA ARG A 86 17.13 -3.76 -8.12
C ARG A 86 16.50 -4.93 -8.86
N ASP A 87 17.26 -5.99 -9.12
CA ASP A 87 16.74 -7.22 -9.74
C ASP A 87 15.72 -7.90 -8.82
N LEU A 88 15.98 -7.96 -7.50
CA LEU A 88 14.98 -8.38 -6.52
C LEU A 88 13.73 -7.49 -6.57
N GLY A 89 13.91 -6.18 -6.72
CA GLY A 89 12.80 -5.24 -6.90
C GLY A 89 11.98 -5.53 -8.16
N CYS A 90 12.62 -5.97 -9.27
CA CYS A 90 11.92 -6.40 -10.48
C CYS A 90 10.98 -7.58 -10.19
N GLU A 91 11.47 -8.58 -9.48
CA GLU A 91 10.67 -9.76 -9.12
C GLU A 91 9.48 -9.39 -8.23
N LEU A 92 9.67 -8.48 -7.27
CA LEU A 92 8.62 -8.05 -6.34
C LEU A 92 7.55 -7.16 -6.98
N MET A 93 7.93 -6.31 -7.94
CA MET A 93 7.10 -5.21 -8.42
C MET A 93 6.67 -5.37 -9.88
N GLY A 94 7.28 -6.29 -10.61
CA GLY A 94 6.99 -6.50 -12.03
C GLY A 94 7.37 -5.31 -12.92
N VAL A 95 8.45 -4.58 -12.56
CA VAL A 95 8.92 -3.41 -13.33
C VAL A 95 10.40 -3.57 -13.70
N PRO A 96 10.88 -2.96 -14.81
CA PRO A 96 12.28 -3.03 -15.21
C PRO A 96 13.24 -2.41 -14.18
N ALA A 97 14.47 -2.92 -14.09
CA ALA A 97 15.48 -2.51 -13.11
C ALA A 97 15.89 -1.02 -13.23
N GLU A 98 15.77 -0.45 -14.40
CA GLU A 98 15.99 0.99 -14.64
C GLU A 98 14.94 1.87 -13.96
N ASN A 99 13.77 1.33 -13.62
CA ASN A 99 12.69 2.02 -12.92
C ASN A 99 12.74 1.82 -11.41
N ILE A 100 13.76 1.10 -10.89
CA ILE A 100 13.87 0.75 -9.48
C ILE A 100 14.97 1.53 -8.79
N ILE A 101 14.66 1.96 -7.58
CA ILE A 101 15.60 2.48 -6.61
C ILE A 101 15.47 1.64 -5.34
N ALA A 102 16.54 0.94 -4.96
CA ALA A 102 16.62 0.26 -3.67
C ALA A 102 17.08 1.26 -2.60
N ALA A 103 16.22 1.54 -1.63
CA ALA A 103 16.47 2.59 -0.65
C ALA A 103 15.95 2.23 0.73
N GLY A 104 16.79 2.39 1.73
CA GLY A 104 16.42 2.27 3.14
C GLY A 104 15.84 0.91 3.54
N ASN A 105 15.47 0.80 4.80
CA ASN A 105 14.88 -0.41 5.39
C ASN A 105 13.40 -0.22 5.79
N SER A 106 12.77 0.86 5.37
CA SER A 106 11.38 1.19 5.71
C SER A 106 10.67 1.85 4.54
N SER A 107 9.61 1.22 4.03
CA SER A 107 8.76 1.81 2.99
C SER A 107 8.17 3.17 3.41
N LEU A 108 7.80 3.34 4.68
CA LEU A 108 7.32 4.63 5.18
C LEU A 108 8.37 5.75 5.08
N SER A 109 9.64 5.44 5.29
CA SER A 109 10.71 6.43 5.09
C SER A 109 10.86 6.81 3.62
N VAL A 110 10.70 5.85 2.71
CA VAL A 110 10.70 6.12 1.26
C VAL A 110 9.47 6.93 0.86
N MET A 111 8.29 6.59 1.36
CA MET A 111 7.06 7.36 1.14
C MET A 111 7.19 8.80 1.66
N HIS A 112 7.77 8.99 2.85
CA HIS A 112 8.07 10.31 3.38
C HIS A 112 8.98 11.10 2.43
N LEU A 113 10.02 10.46 1.90
CA LEU A 113 10.94 11.10 0.95
C LEU A 113 10.23 11.51 -0.34
N VAL A 114 9.33 10.66 -0.86
CA VAL A 114 8.52 10.98 -2.05
C VAL A 114 7.60 12.17 -1.78
N LEU A 115 6.84 12.17 -0.68
CA LEU A 115 5.98 13.29 -0.33
C LEU A 115 6.80 14.57 -0.08
N ARG A 116 7.96 14.47 0.58
CA ARG A 116 8.86 15.59 0.76
C ARG A 116 9.33 16.16 -0.58
N THR A 117 9.70 15.29 -1.51
CA THR A 117 10.12 15.69 -2.86
C THR A 117 8.98 16.37 -3.61
N ALA A 118 7.76 15.78 -3.58
CA ALA A 118 6.59 16.37 -4.20
C ALA A 118 6.26 17.75 -3.62
N THR A 119 6.36 17.90 -2.31
CA THR A 119 6.03 19.14 -1.61
C THR A 119 7.04 20.25 -1.87
N ASP A 120 8.33 19.96 -1.80
CA ASP A 120 9.37 20.98 -1.80
C ASP A 120 10.06 21.20 -3.16
N LEU A 121 10.19 20.14 -3.98
CA LEU A 121 11.01 20.14 -5.19
C LEU A 121 10.23 19.87 -6.48
N GLY A 122 9.03 19.26 -6.37
CA GLY A 122 8.28 18.71 -7.49
C GLY A 122 8.83 17.36 -7.97
N LEU A 123 7.95 16.41 -8.24
CA LEU A 123 8.35 15.04 -8.67
C LEU A 123 9.00 15.05 -10.07
N TRP A 124 8.63 15.99 -10.92
CA TRP A 124 9.18 16.13 -12.29
C TRP A 124 10.33 17.14 -12.38
N ARG A 125 10.87 17.60 -11.23
CA ARG A 125 11.95 18.59 -11.15
C ARG A 125 11.64 19.90 -11.88
N ASP A 126 10.41 20.31 -11.85
CA ASP A 126 9.95 21.58 -12.38
C ASP A 126 9.32 22.44 -11.26
N GLU A 127 8.66 23.53 -11.65
CA GLU A 127 8.04 24.44 -10.69
C GLU A 127 6.75 23.88 -10.05
N ARG A 128 6.31 22.68 -10.41
CA ARG A 128 5.10 22.04 -9.89
C ARG A 128 5.38 21.40 -8.53
N THR A 129 5.44 22.21 -7.50
CA THR A 129 5.55 21.75 -6.12
C THR A 129 4.23 21.84 -5.41
N TRP A 130 3.90 20.83 -4.61
CA TRP A 130 2.63 20.82 -3.88
C TRP A 130 2.54 21.92 -2.84
N SER A 131 3.66 22.43 -2.32
CA SER A 131 3.72 23.58 -1.41
C SER A 131 3.23 24.89 -2.03
N ARG A 132 3.18 24.97 -3.34
CA ARG A 132 2.60 26.14 -4.05
C ARG A 132 1.09 26.05 -4.21
N SER A 133 0.51 24.89 -3.96
CA SER A 133 -0.94 24.69 -3.89
C SER A 133 -1.45 25.23 -2.56
N ASP A 134 -2.54 25.97 -2.57
CA ASP A 134 -3.06 26.63 -1.35
C ASP A 134 -3.48 25.60 -0.28
N LYS A 135 -3.93 24.42 -0.70
CA LYS A 135 -4.18 23.25 0.15
C LYS A 135 -4.08 21.98 -0.70
N PRO A 136 -2.91 21.34 -0.80
CA PRO A 136 -2.80 20.10 -1.55
C PRO A 136 -3.65 19.02 -0.88
N LYS A 137 -4.29 18.18 -1.71
CA LYS A 137 -5.15 17.10 -1.25
C LYS A 137 -4.71 15.79 -1.84
N LEU A 138 -4.92 14.70 -1.09
CA LEU A 138 -4.78 13.34 -1.59
C LEU A 138 -6.07 12.57 -1.39
N LEU A 139 -6.42 11.74 -2.36
CA LEU A 139 -7.51 10.79 -2.22
C LEU A 139 -7.04 9.65 -1.31
N ALA A 140 -7.86 9.34 -0.33
CA ALA A 140 -7.62 8.33 0.69
C ALA A 140 -8.72 7.27 0.65
N PRO A 141 -8.49 6.09 0.05
CA PRO A 141 -9.43 4.99 0.13
C PRO A 141 -9.66 4.57 1.59
N VAL A 142 -10.92 4.50 2.01
CA VAL A 142 -11.31 4.18 3.39
C VAL A 142 -12.34 3.06 3.43
N PRO A 143 -12.20 2.10 4.38
CA PRO A 143 -11.11 1.97 5.35
C PRO A 143 -9.77 1.66 4.66
N GLY A 144 -8.66 2.20 5.19
CA GLY A 144 -7.34 2.12 4.57
C GLY A 144 -6.20 2.13 5.60
N TYR A 145 -4.96 2.13 5.11
CA TYR A 145 -3.78 2.09 5.97
C TYR A 145 -3.53 3.45 6.64
N ASP A 146 -3.69 3.50 7.94
CA ASP A 146 -3.67 4.72 8.75
C ASP A 146 -2.35 5.52 8.66
N ARG A 147 -1.23 4.85 8.36
CA ARG A 147 0.08 5.52 8.25
C ARG A 147 0.18 6.42 7.02
N HIS A 148 -0.50 6.07 5.92
CA HIS A 148 -0.61 6.96 4.77
C HIS A 148 -1.32 8.26 5.16
N PHE A 149 -2.35 8.16 5.98
CA PHE A 149 -3.14 9.31 6.42
C PHE A 149 -2.30 10.22 7.33
N THR A 150 -1.72 9.64 8.39
CA THR A 150 -0.84 10.38 9.31
C THR A 150 0.34 11.03 8.59
N LEU A 151 0.93 10.34 7.59
CA LEU A 151 2.04 10.86 6.81
C LEU A 151 1.60 12.05 5.95
N SER A 152 0.44 11.97 5.31
CA SER A 152 -0.11 13.07 4.51
C SER A 152 -0.42 14.30 5.37
N GLU A 153 -1.05 14.09 6.52
CA GLU A 153 -1.34 15.15 7.50
C GLU A 153 -0.07 15.84 8.01
N HIS A 154 1.03 15.08 8.19
CA HIS A 154 2.32 15.63 8.59
C HIS A 154 2.85 16.67 7.59
N PHE A 155 2.57 16.50 6.30
CA PHE A 155 2.91 17.47 5.25
C PHE A 155 1.83 18.56 5.04
N GLY A 156 0.80 18.61 5.87
CA GLY A 156 -0.31 19.57 5.72
C GLY A 156 -1.21 19.25 4.52
N ILE A 157 -1.19 18.03 4.02
CA ILE A 157 -2.02 17.58 2.91
C ILE A 157 -3.38 17.15 3.44
N GLU A 158 -4.45 17.73 2.90
CA GLU A 158 -5.82 17.35 3.23
C GLU A 158 -6.19 16.01 2.58
N LEU A 159 -6.96 15.18 3.29
CA LEU A 159 -7.40 13.89 2.80
C LEU A 159 -8.87 13.93 2.39
N ILE A 160 -9.15 13.48 1.17
CA ILE A 160 -10.50 13.23 0.68
C ILE A 160 -10.78 11.75 0.77
N ALA A 161 -11.72 11.34 1.62
CA ALA A 161 -12.12 9.96 1.78
C ALA A 161 -12.81 9.44 0.52
N ILE A 162 -12.32 8.32 -0.02
CA ILE A 162 -12.93 7.58 -1.13
C ILE A 162 -13.40 6.23 -0.58
N PRO A 163 -14.69 5.86 -0.72
CA PRO A 163 -15.17 4.58 -0.23
C PRO A 163 -14.42 3.40 -0.88
N MET A 164 -14.08 2.39 -0.07
CA MET A 164 -13.62 1.10 -0.59
C MET A 164 -14.81 0.23 -0.97
N THR A 165 -14.70 -0.45 -2.10
CA THR A 165 -15.61 -1.49 -2.57
C THR A 165 -14.96 -2.87 -2.47
N ALA A 166 -15.67 -3.93 -2.86
CA ALA A 166 -15.10 -5.28 -2.96
C ALA A 166 -14.00 -5.40 -4.05
N HIS A 167 -13.89 -4.41 -4.94
CA HIS A 167 -12.99 -4.41 -6.09
C HIS A 167 -11.89 -3.34 -6.02
N GLY A 168 -11.77 -2.65 -4.90
CA GLY A 168 -10.85 -1.52 -4.69
C GLY A 168 -11.60 -0.22 -4.41
N PRO A 169 -10.97 0.96 -4.55
CA PRO A 169 -11.62 2.25 -4.33
C PRO A 169 -12.78 2.48 -5.30
N ASP A 170 -13.78 3.22 -4.85
CA ASP A 170 -14.87 3.70 -5.71
C ASP A 170 -14.31 4.66 -6.77
N MET A 171 -14.22 4.17 -8.00
CA MET A 171 -13.64 4.92 -9.11
C MET A 171 -14.56 6.02 -9.65
N GLU A 172 -15.87 5.98 -9.40
CA GLU A 172 -16.78 7.08 -9.72
C GLU A 172 -16.51 8.26 -8.79
N ALA A 173 -16.45 8.00 -7.49
CA ALA A 173 -16.08 9.02 -6.50
C ALA A 173 -14.68 9.59 -6.75
N ALA A 174 -13.70 8.74 -7.09
CA ALA A 174 -12.33 9.18 -7.41
C ALA A 174 -12.30 10.10 -8.64
N ARG A 175 -12.98 9.73 -9.75
CA ARG A 175 -13.07 10.56 -10.96
C ARG A 175 -13.75 11.91 -10.70
N ALA A 176 -14.79 11.92 -9.89
CA ALA A 176 -15.44 13.18 -9.51
C ALA A 176 -14.48 14.10 -8.74
N ALA A 177 -13.70 13.54 -7.82
CA ALA A 177 -12.81 14.31 -6.96
C ALA A 177 -11.60 14.90 -7.70
N VAL A 178 -11.04 14.24 -8.72
CA VAL A 178 -9.85 14.72 -9.46
C VAL A 178 -10.15 15.94 -10.36
N SER A 179 -11.40 16.36 -10.48
CA SER A 179 -11.75 17.64 -11.12
C SER A 179 -11.28 18.88 -10.34
N ASP A 180 -10.95 18.70 -9.05
CA ASP A 180 -10.35 19.74 -8.21
C ASP A 180 -8.83 19.77 -8.45
N PRO A 181 -8.24 20.87 -8.96
CA PRO A 181 -6.81 20.97 -9.24
C PRO A 181 -5.91 20.94 -7.98
N SER A 182 -6.50 21.05 -6.80
CA SER A 182 -5.78 20.84 -5.54
C SER A 182 -5.57 19.37 -5.20
N VAL A 183 -6.25 18.44 -5.85
CA VAL A 183 -6.08 17.00 -5.68
C VAL A 183 -4.86 16.53 -6.45
N LYS A 184 -3.81 16.14 -5.71
CA LYS A 184 -2.47 15.85 -6.21
C LYS A 184 -2.15 14.36 -6.34
N GLY A 185 -3.03 13.49 -5.89
CA GLY A 185 -2.81 12.06 -6.03
C GLY A 185 -3.78 11.21 -5.24
N ILE A 186 -3.52 9.91 -5.27
CA ILE A 186 -4.28 8.88 -4.56
C ILE A 186 -3.36 7.86 -3.91
N TRP A 187 -3.61 7.50 -2.65
CA TRP A 187 -3.00 6.35 -2.01
C TRP A 187 -3.70 5.05 -2.43
N CYS A 188 -2.91 4.01 -2.68
CA CYS A 188 -3.41 2.69 -3.03
C CYS A 188 -2.67 1.60 -2.23
N VAL A 189 -3.42 0.63 -1.66
CA VAL A 189 -2.88 -0.64 -1.17
C VAL A 189 -3.56 -1.75 -1.97
N PRO A 190 -2.97 -2.16 -3.11
CA PRO A 190 -3.74 -2.84 -4.17
C PRO A 190 -3.95 -4.33 -3.96
N LYS A 191 -3.09 -5.02 -3.21
CA LYS A 191 -3.21 -6.44 -2.93
C LYS A 191 -3.36 -6.65 -1.43
N TYR A 192 -4.37 -7.45 -1.04
CA TYR A 192 -4.68 -7.73 0.36
C TYR A 192 -4.74 -6.46 1.22
N ALA A 193 -5.45 -5.45 0.74
CA ALA A 193 -5.51 -4.10 1.32
C ALA A 193 -5.75 -4.12 2.83
N ASN A 194 -4.96 -3.37 3.58
CA ASN A 194 -5.14 -3.22 5.02
C ASN A 194 -6.13 -2.07 5.32
N PRO A 195 -7.28 -2.32 6.02
CA PRO A 195 -7.64 -3.55 6.75
C PRO A 195 -8.61 -4.47 5.99
N THR A 196 -9.04 -4.17 4.78
CA THR A 196 -10.16 -4.84 4.12
C THR A 196 -9.83 -6.24 3.58
N GLY A 197 -8.56 -6.53 3.31
CA GLY A 197 -8.12 -7.74 2.62
C GLY A 197 -8.43 -7.75 1.12
N CYS A 198 -8.97 -6.66 0.57
CA CYS A 198 -9.35 -6.57 -0.84
C CYS A 198 -8.12 -6.57 -1.75
N THR A 199 -8.15 -7.33 -2.83
CA THR A 199 -7.25 -7.18 -3.98
C THR A 199 -7.99 -6.45 -5.10
N TYR A 200 -7.35 -5.43 -5.69
CA TYR A 200 -7.99 -4.58 -6.69
C TYR A 200 -8.27 -5.36 -7.97
N HIS A 201 -9.48 -5.21 -8.46
CA HIS A 201 -9.89 -5.80 -9.74
C HIS A 201 -9.14 -5.15 -10.90
N HIS A 202 -8.93 -5.89 -12.00
CA HIS A 202 -8.20 -5.38 -13.16
C HIS A 202 -8.81 -4.10 -13.75
N ASP A 203 -10.13 -3.94 -13.72
CA ASP A 203 -10.80 -2.72 -14.18
C ASP A 203 -10.49 -1.52 -13.29
N THR A 204 -10.37 -1.75 -11.97
CA THR A 204 -9.98 -0.72 -11.00
C THR A 204 -8.53 -0.28 -11.26
N VAL A 205 -7.63 -1.23 -11.51
CA VAL A 205 -6.23 -0.92 -11.85
C VAL A 205 -6.15 -0.11 -13.14
N ALA A 206 -6.88 -0.52 -14.18
CA ALA A 206 -6.95 0.22 -15.45
C ALA A 206 -7.53 1.63 -15.26
N ALA A 207 -8.56 1.79 -14.44
CA ALA A 207 -9.17 3.08 -14.14
C ALA A 207 -8.22 3.99 -13.34
N LEU A 208 -7.45 3.45 -12.37
CA LEU A 208 -6.42 4.16 -11.63
C LEU A 208 -5.28 4.62 -12.55
N ALA A 209 -4.87 3.77 -13.50
CA ALA A 209 -3.86 4.11 -14.49
C ALA A 209 -4.28 5.30 -15.39
N GLN A 210 -5.57 5.43 -15.69
CA GLN A 210 -6.11 6.55 -16.47
C GLN A 210 -6.37 7.83 -15.66
N LEU A 211 -6.41 7.72 -14.33
CA LEU A 211 -6.81 8.82 -13.47
C LEU A 211 -5.95 10.08 -13.61
N PRO A 212 -4.61 10.00 -13.80
CA PRO A 212 -3.78 11.18 -14.04
C PRO A 212 -4.18 11.99 -15.28
N GLU A 213 -4.61 11.33 -16.36
CA GLU A 213 -5.07 12.02 -17.57
C GLU A 213 -6.40 12.76 -17.38
N LEU A 214 -7.22 12.27 -16.44
CA LEU A 214 -8.53 12.87 -16.10
C LEU A 214 -8.42 13.97 -15.05
N ALA A 215 -7.30 14.02 -14.34
CA ALA A 215 -7.08 14.96 -13.25
C ALA A 215 -6.93 16.40 -13.77
N ALA A 216 -7.54 17.36 -13.07
CA ALA A 216 -7.33 18.77 -13.35
C ALA A 216 -5.92 19.25 -12.95
N ALA A 217 -5.23 18.50 -12.08
CA ALA A 217 -3.85 18.74 -11.71
C ALA A 217 -2.92 17.94 -12.64
N ASP A 218 -2.05 18.62 -13.35
CA ASP A 218 -1.03 18.02 -14.23
C ASP A 218 0.13 17.36 -13.47
N ASP A 219 0.17 17.53 -12.16
CA ASP A 219 1.10 16.92 -11.20
C ASP A 219 0.44 15.85 -10.32
N PHE A 220 -0.68 15.27 -10.76
CA PHE A 220 -1.36 14.17 -10.07
C PHE A 220 -0.53 12.89 -10.12
N VAL A 221 -0.46 12.14 -9.00
CA VAL A 221 0.31 10.90 -8.89
C VAL A 221 -0.48 9.78 -8.23
N VAL A 222 -0.32 8.56 -8.73
CA VAL A 222 -0.79 7.33 -8.09
C VAL A 222 0.32 6.81 -7.18
N LEU A 223 0.10 6.81 -5.88
CA LEU A 223 0.99 6.29 -4.84
C LEU A 223 0.59 4.85 -4.52
N TRP A 224 1.32 3.89 -5.10
CA TRP A 224 0.98 2.48 -5.15
C TRP A 224 1.79 1.66 -4.15
N ASP A 225 1.27 1.48 -2.94
CA ASP A 225 1.92 0.72 -1.87
C ASP A 225 1.57 -0.78 -1.97
N ASN A 226 2.39 -1.53 -2.71
CA ASN A 226 2.23 -2.97 -2.87
C ASN A 226 2.97 -3.74 -1.75
N ALA A 227 2.59 -3.46 -0.51
CA ALA A 227 3.21 -4.04 0.68
C ALA A 227 3.09 -5.58 0.76
N TYR A 228 2.13 -6.15 0.05
CA TYR A 228 1.79 -7.58 0.10
C TYR A 228 1.97 -8.28 -1.26
N ALA A 229 2.86 -7.79 -2.10
CA ALA A 229 3.08 -8.28 -3.47
C ALA A 229 3.22 -9.82 -3.56
N VAL A 230 3.91 -10.44 -2.59
CA VAL A 230 4.25 -11.87 -2.54
C VAL A 230 3.71 -12.57 -1.29
N HIS A 231 2.65 -12.04 -0.67
CA HIS A 231 2.08 -12.57 0.58
C HIS A 231 0.75 -13.26 0.33
N ASP A 232 0.76 -14.29 -0.51
CA ASP A 232 -0.44 -15.04 -0.78
C ASP A 232 -0.94 -15.74 0.49
N LEU A 233 -2.26 -15.74 0.68
CA LEU A 233 -2.92 -16.27 1.88
C LEU A 233 -3.27 -17.75 1.75
N ASP A 234 -3.23 -18.27 0.53
CA ASP A 234 -3.45 -19.67 0.17
C ASP A 234 -2.62 -20.05 -1.07
N ASP A 235 -2.78 -21.30 -1.53
CA ASP A 235 -2.04 -21.85 -2.67
C ASP A 235 -2.45 -21.25 -4.02
N GLU A 236 -3.59 -20.57 -4.09
CA GLU A 236 -4.16 -19.95 -5.29
C GLU A 236 -4.15 -18.42 -5.19
N GLY A 237 -3.11 -17.81 -4.66
CA GLY A 237 -3.03 -16.38 -4.37
C GLY A 237 -3.67 -15.44 -5.38
N ASP A 238 -4.17 -14.32 -4.91
CA ASP A 238 -4.84 -13.32 -5.74
C ASP A 238 -3.91 -12.75 -6.83
N VAL A 239 -4.43 -12.63 -8.05
CA VAL A 239 -3.73 -12.02 -9.17
C VAL A 239 -4.03 -10.53 -9.21
N LEU A 240 -3.01 -9.71 -9.01
CA LEU A 240 -3.06 -8.25 -9.18
C LEU A 240 -2.56 -7.87 -10.57
N ALA A 241 -3.35 -7.08 -11.31
CA ALA A 241 -2.91 -6.53 -12.59
C ALA A 241 -1.75 -5.54 -12.40
N SER A 242 -0.83 -5.50 -13.36
CA SER A 242 0.31 -4.58 -13.35
C SER A 242 -0.14 -3.14 -13.57
N ILE A 243 0.03 -2.30 -12.56
CA ILE A 243 -0.21 -0.85 -12.70
C ILE A 243 0.83 -0.21 -13.64
N PHE A 244 2.06 -0.75 -13.70
CA PHE A 244 3.10 -0.28 -14.59
C PHE A 244 2.69 -0.45 -16.04
N ASP A 245 2.21 -1.65 -16.42
CA ASP A 245 1.78 -1.92 -17.79
C ASP A 245 0.52 -1.12 -18.14
N ALA A 246 -0.44 -1.05 -17.23
CA ALA A 246 -1.68 -0.30 -17.43
C ALA A 246 -1.41 1.20 -17.61
N ALA A 247 -0.52 1.78 -16.80
CA ALA A 247 -0.16 3.19 -16.90
C ALA A 247 0.65 3.50 -18.16
N ASN A 248 1.57 2.63 -18.55
CA ASN A 248 2.30 2.79 -19.81
C ASN A 248 1.35 2.72 -21.02
N ALA A 249 0.39 1.80 -21.00
CA ALA A 249 -0.63 1.70 -22.04
C ALA A 249 -1.56 2.93 -22.09
N ALA A 250 -1.81 3.57 -20.95
CA ALA A 250 -2.58 4.80 -20.83
C ALA A 250 -1.76 6.07 -21.12
N GLY A 251 -0.43 5.98 -21.27
CA GLY A 251 0.45 7.14 -21.44
C GLY A 251 0.74 7.92 -20.15
N THR A 252 0.44 7.34 -19.00
CA THR A 252 0.56 7.94 -17.65
C THR A 252 1.64 7.30 -16.79
N GLY A 253 2.57 6.55 -17.39
CA GLY A 253 3.61 5.81 -16.67
C GLY A 253 4.44 6.69 -15.72
N ASP A 254 4.72 7.93 -16.10
CA ASP A 254 5.46 8.89 -15.27
C ASP A 254 4.67 9.41 -14.05
N HIS A 255 3.37 9.09 -13.96
CA HIS A 255 2.48 9.49 -12.88
C HIS A 255 2.24 8.38 -11.84
N VAL A 256 3.04 7.31 -11.86
CA VAL A 256 2.90 6.21 -10.89
C VAL A 256 4.19 6.06 -10.09
N VAL A 257 4.06 6.07 -8.77
CA VAL A 257 5.15 5.74 -7.85
C VAL A 257 4.76 4.48 -7.08
N GLN A 258 5.51 3.40 -7.29
CA GLN A 258 5.28 2.14 -6.61
C GLN A 258 6.20 1.97 -5.42
N PHE A 259 5.69 1.36 -4.35
CA PHE A 259 6.44 1.00 -3.15
C PHE A 259 6.30 -0.50 -2.88
N ALA A 260 7.39 -1.13 -2.50
CA ALA A 260 7.42 -2.48 -1.95
C ALA A 260 8.52 -2.57 -0.91
N SER A 261 8.51 -3.61 -0.10
CA SER A 261 9.59 -3.88 0.86
C SER A 261 9.69 -5.37 1.17
N THR A 262 10.86 -5.78 1.64
CA THR A 262 11.10 -7.14 2.13
C THR A 262 10.78 -7.31 3.61
N SER A 263 10.29 -6.27 4.30
CA SER A 263 10.09 -6.25 5.76
C SER A 263 9.14 -7.31 6.31
N LYS A 264 8.30 -7.91 5.45
CA LYS A 264 7.39 -9.01 5.83
C LYS A 264 7.81 -10.35 5.20
N ILE A 265 8.90 -10.37 4.44
CA ILE A 265 9.41 -11.55 3.73
C ILE A 265 10.62 -12.12 4.46
N THR A 266 11.53 -11.24 4.90
CA THR A 266 12.80 -11.58 5.54
C THR A 266 12.92 -10.86 6.89
N HIS A 267 14.12 -10.89 7.46
CA HIS A 267 14.45 -10.04 8.62
C HIS A 267 14.31 -8.55 8.25
N ALA A 268 13.77 -7.75 9.17
CA ALA A 268 13.56 -6.32 8.99
C ALA A 268 14.86 -5.52 9.22
#